data_b0f4d11bbf8584c8a61bd678b70a13b5
#
_entry.id   b0f4d11bbf8584c8a61bd678b70a13b5
#
_cell.length_a   1.000
_cell.length_b   1.000
_cell.length_c   1.000
_cell.angle_alpha   90.00
_cell.angle_beta   90.00
_cell.angle_gamma   90.00
#
_symmetry.space_group_name_H-M   'P 1'
#
loop_
_entity.id
_entity.type
_entity.pdbx_description
1 polymer ?
#
loop_
_entity_poly.entity_id
_entity_poly.type
_entity_poly.pdbx_seq_one_letter_code
_entity_poly.pdbx_strand_id
1 'polypeptide(L)'
;MSIVEHEFSSLLPSNDSHPYRTGAWRPQTKEWTTTSPRVIGTIPTDFRGVYLRNTENPLVPAADRYHPFDGDGMLHSIAFDNGEVQYRNRFVRTKGLAAELDHGGPLWSGLAESPKKAVRQDGWGARTRMKDASSTDVVVHRGVALTSFYHC
;
A
#
# COMPACT_ATOMS: atom_id res chain seq x y z
N MET A 1 10.90 -8.61 -18.64
CA MET A 1 11.09 -9.60 -17.56
C MET A 1 10.39 -9.09 -16.31
N SER A 2 9.70 -9.96 -15.56
CA SER A 2 9.05 -9.61 -14.29
C SER A 2 9.71 -10.39 -13.17
N ILE A 3 10.06 -9.70 -12.08
CA ILE A 3 10.73 -10.28 -10.92
C ILE A 3 9.88 -9.97 -9.70
N VAL A 4 9.63 -10.96 -8.85
CA VAL A 4 9.10 -10.78 -7.50
C VAL A 4 10.27 -10.46 -6.58
N GLU A 5 10.31 -9.24 -6.07
CA GLU A 5 11.38 -8.79 -5.17
C GLU A 5 11.13 -9.23 -3.73
N HIS A 6 9.87 -9.23 -3.34
CA HIS A 6 9.44 -9.64 -2.02
C HIS A 6 7.98 -10.13 -2.06
N GLU A 7 7.65 -11.08 -1.21
CA GLU A 7 6.29 -11.56 -1.01
C GLU A 7 5.95 -11.54 0.47
N PHE A 8 4.86 -10.86 0.82
CA PHE A 8 4.36 -10.83 2.18
C PHE A 8 3.37 -11.97 2.43
N SER A 9 3.40 -12.51 3.61
CA SER A 9 2.30 -13.34 4.10
C SER A 9 1.12 -12.45 4.47
N SER A 10 0.01 -12.59 3.75
CA SER A 10 -1.24 -11.93 4.13
C SER A 10 -1.86 -12.63 5.33
N LEU A 11 -2.33 -11.84 6.29
CA LEU A 11 -3.09 -12.31 7.44
C LEU A 11 -4.61 -12.30 7.16
N LEU A 12 -5.02 -11.90 5.96
CA LEU A 12 -6.43 -11.91 5.55
C LEU A 12 -6.94 -13.36 5.40
N PRO A 13 -8.22 -13.62 5.73
CA PRO A 13 -8.82 -14.93 5.53
C PRO A 13 -8.75 -15.38 4.07
N SER A 14 -8.44 -16.64 3.83
CA SER A 14 -8.38 -17.21 2.47
C SER A 14 -9.72 -17.20 1.73
N ASN A 15 -10.82 -17.19 2.46
CA ASN A 15 -12.20 -17.12 1.96
C ASN A 15 -12.81 -15.73 2.12
N ASP A 16 -11.98 -14.69 2.16
CA ASP A 16 -12.45 -13.31 2.33
C ASP A 16 -13.37 -12.90 1.16
N SER A 17 -14.57 -12.46 1.53
CA SER A 17 -15.60 -12.00 0.58
C SER A 17 -15.93 -10.52 0.71
N HIS A 18 -15.13 -9.78 1.47
CA HIS A 18 -15.36 -8.36 1.68
C HIS A 18 -15.28 -7.59 0.35
N PRO A 19 -16.26 -6.74 -0.01
CA PRO A 19 -16.32 -6.08 -1.31
C PRO A 19 -15.08 -5.24 -1.63
N TYR A 20 -14.45 -4.62 -0.63
CA TYR A 20 -13.22 -3.84 -0.78
C TYR A 20 -11.93 -4.67 -0.62
N ARG A 21 -12.01 -6.00 -0.70
CA ARG A 21 -10.84 -6.89 -0.71
C ARG A 21 -10.96 -8.01 -1.75
N THR A 22 -11.94 -7.89 -2.64
CA THR A 22 -12.18 -8.85 -3.74
C THR A 22 -12.22 -8.16 -5.10
N GLY A 23 -12.18 -8.92 -6.17
CA GLY A 23 -12.23 -8.38 -7.53
C GLY A 23 -11.09 -7.40 -7.82
N ALA A 24 -11.43 -6.19 -8.26
CA ALA A 24 -10.46 -5.12 -8.53
C ALA A 24 -9.77 -4.58 -7.27
N TRP A 25 -10.36 -4.79 -6.10
CA TRP A 25 -9.84 -4.40 -4.79
C TRP A 25 -9.02 -5.49 -4.10
N ARG A 26 -8.76 -6.59 -4.79
CA ARG A 26 -7.98 -7.69 -4.21
C ARG A 26 -6.61 -7.20 -3.77
N PRO A 27 -6.22 -7.41 -2.51
CA PRO A 27 -4.91 -7.03 -2.01
C PRO A 27 -3.77 -7.66 -2.81
N GLN A 28 -2.74 -6.88 -3.05
CA GLN A 28 -1.50 -7.33 -3.64
C GLN A 28 -0.51 -7.68 -2.52
N THR A 29 -0.01 -8.91 -2.51
CA THR A 29 0.97 -9.37 -1.51
C THR A 29 2.40 -9.35 -2.02
N LYS A 30 2.58 -9.15 -3.34
CA LYS A 30 3.90 -9.21 -3.99
C LYS A 30 4.39 -7.84 -4.39
N GLU A 31 5.66 -7.61 -4.14
CA GLU A 31 6.39 -6.48 -4.68
C GLU A 31 7.07 -6.90 -5.99
N TRP A 32 6.77 -6.19 -7.05
CA TRP A 32 7.23 -6.51 -8.39
C TRP A 32 8.19 -5.46 -8.93
N THR A 33 9.12 -5.92 -9.77
CA THR A 33 9.81 -5.11 -10.77
C THR A 33 9.60 -5.75 -12.13
N THR A 34 9.07 -4.98 -13.08
CA THR A 34 8.80 -5.43 -14.46
C THR A 34 9.45 -4.45 -15.41
N THR A 35 10.49 -4.89 -16.11
CA THR A 35 11.26 -4.04 -17.06
C THR A 35 10.68 -3.99 -18.45
N SER A 36 9.76 -4.89 -18.78
CA SER A 36 9.13 -4.97 -20.11
C SER A 36 7.69 -5.41 -19.92
N PRO A 37 6.81 -4.56 -19.39
CA PRO A 37 5.38 -4.85 -19.33
C PRO A 37 4.80 -4.89 -20.76
N ARG A 38 3.70 -5.60 -20.93
CA ARG A 38 2.99 -5.59 -22.20
C ARG A 38 2.39 -4.22 -22.46
N VAL A 39 2.75 -3.60 -23.58
CA VAL A 39 2.20 -2.32 -24.04
C VAL A 39 1.23 -2.60 -25.20
N ILE A 40 0.09 -1.91 -25.20
CA ILE A 40 -0.86 -1.89 -26.30
C ILE A 40 -0.85 -0.48 -26.88
N GLY A 41 -0.45 -0.35 -28.15
CA GLY A 41 -0.19 0.94 -28.78
C GLY A 41 1.29 1.31 -28.75
N THR A 42 1.59 2.58 -28.92
CA THR A 42 2.95 3.11 -29.00
C THR A 42 3.16 4.19 -27.93
N ILE A 43 4.24 4.09 -27.19
CA ILE A 43 4.68 5.14 -26.27
C ILE A 43 5.56 6.12 -27.05
N PRO A 44 5.24 7.43 -27.07
CA PRO A 44 6.09 8.42 -27.73
C PRO A 44 7.50 8.44 -27.11
N THR A 45 8.53 8.56 -27.95
CA THR A 45 9.93 8.54 -27.50
C THR A 45 10.33 9.77 -26.70
N ASP A 46 9.61 10.87 -26.87
CA ASP A 46 9.78 12.12 -26.12
C ASP A 46 9.03 12.13 -24.77
N PHE A 47 8.14 11.14 -24.54
CA PHE A 47 7.44 11.00 -23.26
C PHE A 47 8.37 10.38 -22.23
N ARG A 48 8.77 11.20 -21.25
CA ARG A 48 9.73 10.82 -20.20
C ARG A 48 9.24 11.24 -18.82
N GLY A 49 9.53 10.44 -17.82
CA GLY A 49 9.21 10.73 -16.44
C GLY A 49 8.75 9.53 -15.66
N VAL A 50 8.26 9.78 -14.45
CA VAL A 50 7.74 8.74 -13.57
C VAL A 50 6.35 9.12 -13.10
N TYR A 51 5.39 8.26 -13.37
CA TYR A 51 4.08 8.30 -12.73
C TYR A 51 4.17 7.57 -11.39
N LEU A 52 3.73 8.22 -10.32
CA LEU A 52 3.64 7.63 -8.99
C LEU A 52 2.18 7.61 -8.52
N ARG A 53 1.79 6.53 -7.88
CA ARG A 53 0.51 6.40 -7.22
C ARG A 53 0.68 5.71 -5.88
N ASN A 54 0.10 6.27 -4.83
CA ASN A 54 -0.08 5.61 -3.56
C ASN A 54 -1.46 4.93 -3.51
N THR A 55 -1.55 3.77 -2.90
CA THR A 55 -2.81 3.02 -2.78
C THR A 55 -2.93 2.41 -1.40
N GLU A 56 -4.16 2.15 -0.98
CA GLU A 56 -4.48 1.36 0.20
C GLU A 56 -4.45 -0.13 -0.14
N ASN A 57 -3.64 -0.89 0.56
CA ASN A 57 -3.45 -2.30 0.27
C ASN A 57 -3.33 -3.14 1.57
N PRO A 58 -4.43 -3.69 2.10
CA PRO A 58 -4.41 -4.36 3.39
C PRO A 58 -3.62 -5.68 3.34
N LEU A 59 -2.72 -5.87 4.30
CA LEU A 59 -2.07 -7.14 4.61
C LEU A 59 -2.62 -7.75 5.90
N VAL A 60 -3.05 -6.90 6.82
CA VAL A 60 -3.59 -7.27 8.13
C VAL A 60 -5.09 -6.98 8.15
N PRO A 61 -5.94 -7.91 8.62
CA PRO A 61 -7.37 -7.66 8.69
C PRO A 61 -7.67 -6.55 9.71
N ALA A 62 -8.73 -5.76 9.46
CA ALA A 62 -9.34 -4.98 10.52
C ALA A 62 -9.96 -5.92 11.56
N ALA A 63 -10.03 -5.50 12.82
CA ALA A 63 -10.53 -6.35 13.89
C ALA A 63 -12.02 -6.74 13.69
N ASP A 64 -12.82 -5.85 13.10
CA ASP A 64 -14.27 -6.05 12.96
C ASP A 64 -14.82 -5.48 11.64
N ARG A 65 -14.49 -4.23 11.32
CA ARG A 65 -15.00 -3.51 10.15
C ARG A 65 -13.85 -2.90 9.37
N TYR A 66 -13.64 -3.39 8.17
CA TYR A 66 -12.64 -2.84 7.26
C TYR A 66 -13.22 -1.66 6.47
N HIS A 67 -12.50 -0.56 6.46
CA HIS A 67 -12.68 0.54 5.52
C HIS A 67 -11.47 0.60 4.58
N PRO A 68 -11.61 0.95 3.29
CA PRO A 68 -10.46 1.04 2.37
C PRO A 68 -9.29 1.88 2.91
N PHE A 69 -9.57 2.95 3.65
CA PHE A 69 -8.53 3.80 4.25
C PHE A 69 -7.74 3.16 5.39
N ASP A 70 -8.11 1.95 5.81
CA ASP A 70 -7.35 1.17 6.80
C ASP A 70 -6.21 0.36 6.16
N GLY A 71 -6.15 0.31 4.82
CA GLY A 71 -5.13 -0.41 4.09
C GLY A 71 -3.76 0.25 4.17
N ASP A 72 -2.72 -0.58 4.19
CA ASP A 72 -1.34 -0.12 4.19
C ASP A 72 -0.95 0.53 2.86
N GLY A 73 -0.11 1.55 2.92
CA GLY A 73 0.35 2.24 1.73
C GLY A 73 1.18 1.33 0.83
N MET A 74 0.84 1.29 -0.45
CA MET A 74 1.65 0.68 -1.49
C MET A 74 1.89 1.67 -2.62
N LEU A 75 3.15 1.98 -2.87
CA LEU A 75 3.54 2.81 -4.00
C LEU A 75 3.61 1.98 -5.27
N HIS A 76 2.99 2.50 -6.32
CA HIS A 76 3.15 2.04 -7.69
C HIS A 76 3.90 3.09 -8.48
N SER A 77 4.89 2.69 -9.24
CA SER A 77 5.62 3.56 -10.15
C SER A 77 5.62 3.02 -11.56
N ILE A 78 5.40 3.90 -12.53
CA ILE A 78 5.58 3.61 -13.94
C ILE A 78 6.58 4.63 -14.47
N ALA A 79 7.77 4.16 -14.83
CA ALA A 79 8.82 5.00 -15.42
C ALA A 79 8.77 4.87 -16.95
N PHE A 80 8.86 5.99 -17.62
CA PHE A 80 8.88 6.12 -19.08
C PHE A 80 10.20 6.76 -19.51
N ASP A 81 10.87 6.16 -20.47
CA ASP A 81 12.07 6.70 -21.08
C ASP A 81 12.26 6.15 -22.49
N ASN A 82 12.37 7.06 -23.46
CA ASN A 82 12.66 6.75 -24.86
C ASN A 82 11.76 5.63 -25.46
N GLY A 83 10.46 5.67 -25.19
CA GLY A 83 9.48 4.67 -25.65
C GLY A 83 9.46 3.38 -24.86
N GLU A 84 10.34 3.23 -23.90
CA GLU A 84 10.34 2.11 -22.93
C GLU A 84 9.54 2.44 -21.69
N VAL A 85 9.07 1.38 -21.01
CA VAL A 85 8.31 1.50 -19.78
C VAL A 85 8.77 0.46 -18.76
N GLN A 86 8.85 0.87 -17.51
CA GLN A 86 9.13 -0.01 -16.38
C GLN A 86 8.09 0.20 -15.29
N TYR A 87 7.65 -0.90 -14.69
CA TYR A 87 6.73 -0.87 -13.56
C TYR A 87 7.39 -1.41 -12.29
N ARG A 88 7.09 -0.77 -11.15
CA ARG A 88 7.43 -1.26 -9.81
C ARG A 88 6.31 -0.97 -8.83
N ASN A 89 6.14 -1.86 -7.86
CA ASN A 89 5.33 -1.58 -6.68
C ASN A 89 6.07 -1.96 -5.40
N ARG A 90 5.88 -1.18 -4.34
CA ARG A 90 6.52 -1.39 -3.03
C ARG A 90 5.58 -0.97 -1.92
N PHE A 91 5.49 -1.79 -0.87
CA PHE A 91 4.85 -1.35 0.37
C PHE A 91 5.61 -0.22 1.02
N VAL A 92 4.89 0.74 1.58
CA VAL A 92 5.47 1.73 2.49
C VAL A 92 5.72 1.04 3.82
N ARG A 93 7.00 0.87 4.17
CA ARG A 93 7.44 0.14 5.37
C ARG A 93 7.24 0.98 6.63
N THR A 94 5.99 1.28 6.99
CA THR A 94 5.69 2.00 8.22
C THR A 94 6.03 1.16 9.45
N LYS A 95 6.29 1.83 10.57
CA LYS A 95 6.48 1.14 11.86
C LYS A 95 5.21 0.42 12.30
N GLY A 96 4.03 0.97 11.94
CA GLY A 96 2.74 0.35 12.21
C GLY A 96 2.58 -0.99 11.50
N LEU A 97 2.82 -1.01 10.19
CA LEU A 97 2.78 -2.26 9.40
C LEU A 97 3.75 -3.30 9.96
N ALA A 98 5.00 -2.90 10.24
CA ALA A 98 5.99 -3.82 10.80
C ALA A 98 5.54 -4.42 12.13
N ALA A 99 4.98 -3.59 13.04
CA ALA A 99 4.50 -4.06 14.34
C ALA A 99 3.31 -5.02 14.23
N GLU A 100 2.38 -4.79 13.30
CA GLU A 100 1.24 -5.69 13.09
C GLU A 100 1.64 -7.02 12.45
N LEU A 101 2.57 -7.00 11.52
CA LEU A 101 3.11 -8.24 10.93
C LEU A 101 3.86 -9.08 11.97
N ASP A 102 4.64 -8.44 12.84
CA ASP A 102 5.35 -9.10 13.94
C ASP A 102 4.39 -9.66 14.99
N HIS A 103 3.32 -8.91 15.30
CA HIS A 103 2.27 -9.34 16.23
C HIS A 103 1.41 -10.47 15.67
N GLY A 104 1.29 -10.59 14.35
CA GLY A 104 0.43 -11.55 13.68
C GLY A 104 -1.06 -11.17 13.69
N GLY A 105 -1.39 -9.87 13.79
CA GLY A 105 -2.76 -9.38 13.80
C GLY A 105 -2.87 -7.86 13.98
N PRO A 106 -4.09 -7.30 13.92
CA PRO A 106 -4.31 -5.88 14.05
C PRO A 106 -3.98 -5.40 15.47
N LEU A 107 -3.25 -4.31 15.56
CA LEU A 107 -2.90 -3.62 16.82
C LEU A 107 -3.76 -2.39 17.05
N TRP A 108 -4.25 -1.77 15.99
CA TRP A 108 -5.07 -0.57 16.05
C TRP A 108 -6.45 -0.80 15.45
N SER A 109 -7.41 -0.03 15.92
CA SER A 109 -8.76 -0.02 15.35
C SER A 109 -8.74 0.68 13.99
N GLY A 110 -9.57 0.19 13.07
CA GLY A 110 -9.84 0.84 11.80
C GLY A 110 -10.77 2.05 11.95
N LEU A 111 -10.90 2.80 10.85
CA LEU A 111 -11.73 4.02 10.78
C LEU A 111 -13.19 3.80 11.18
N ALA A 112 -13.75 2.65 10.84
CA ALA A 112 -15.13 2.29 11.13
C ALA A 112 -15.33 1.56 12.47
N GLU A 113 -14.28 1.46 13.29
CA GLU A 113 -14.29 0.73 14.55
C GLU A 113 -14.19 1.65 15.76
N SER A 114 -14.60 1.13 16.92
CA SER A 114 -14.40 1.83 18.17
C SER A 114 -12.91 1.86 18.55
N PRO A 115 -12.34 3.02 18.88
CA PRO A 115 -10.96 3.11 19.36
C PRO A 115 -10.65 2.27 20.60
N LYS A 116 -11.68 1.86 21.35
CA LYS A 116 -11.56 0.98 22.52
C LYS A 116 -11.17 -0.45 22.14
N LYS A 117 -11.35 -0.84 20.87
CA LYS A 117 -10.95 -2.16 20.36
C LYS A 117 -9.47 -2.28 20.03
N ALA A 118 -8.74 -1.18 20.00
CA ALA A 118 -7.31 -1.19 19.74
C ALA A 118 -6.58 -1.95 20.85
N VAL A 119 -5.72 -2.88 20.45
CA VAL A 119 -4.80 -3.59 21.35
C VAL A 119 -3.74 -2.63 21.88
N ARG A 120 -3.22 -1.75 21.01
CA ARG A 120 -2.35 -0.64 21.36
C ARG A 120 -3.14 0.65 21.50
N GLN A 121 -2.84 1.42 22.53
CA GLN A 121 -3.46 2.72 22.80
C GLN A 121 -2.61 3.90 22.32
N ASP A 122 -1.33 3.68 22.05
CA ASP A 122 -0.40 4.58 21.41
C ASP A 122 -0.36 4.33 19.90
N GLY A 123 -0.55 5.33 19.09
CA GLY A 123 -0.40 5.27 17.64
C GLY A 123 0.98 5.76 17.18
N TRP A 124 1.37 5.43 15.99
CA TRP A 124 2.57 5.95 15.33
C TRP A 124 2.31 7.27 14.59
N GLY A 125 1.06 7.65 14.44
CA GLY A 125 0.69 8.97 13.97
C GLY A 125 0.71 9.98 15.13
N ALA A 126 0.90 11.24 14.81
CA ALA A 126 1.19 12.28 15.78
C ALA A 126 0.10 12.50 16.84
N ARG A 127 -1.13 12.05 16.65
CA ARG A 127 -2.26 12.44 17.52
C ARG A 127 -3.41 11.45 17.63
N THR A 128 -3.32 10.26 17.06
CA THR A 128 -4.45 9.34 17.03
C THR A 128 -4.09 7.94 17.50
N ARG A 129 -5.10 7.21 17.98
CA ARG A 129 -5.01 5.78 18.33
C ARG A 129 -5.15 4.90 17.08
N MET A 130 -4.73 5.39 15.94
CA MET A 130 -4.78 4.70 14.67
C MET A 130 -3.37 4.41 14.16
N LYS A 131 -3.26 3.41 13.33
CA LYS A 131 -2.04 3.13 12.59
C LYS A 131 -1.80 4.23 11.56
N ASP A 132 -0.55 4.70 11.45
CA ASP A 132 -0.12 5.42 10.26
C ASP A 132 0.03 4.43 9.11
N ALA A 133 -0.93 4.45 8.19
CA ALA A 133 -0.92 3.60 7.00
C ALA A 133 -0.09 4.19 5.86
N SER A 134 0.22 5.49 5.91
CA SER A 134 0.97 6.23 4.87
C SER A 134 0.43 6.00 3.45
N SER A 135 -0.89 5.94 3.30
CA SER A 135 -1.58 5.49 2.09
C SER A 135 -2.27 6.59 1.29
N THR A 136 -2.30 7.84 1.81
CA THR A 136 -3.18 8.88 1.24
C THR A 136 -2.61 9.54 0.01
N ASP A 137 -1.35 9.98 0.05
CA ASP A 137 -0.76 10.76 -1.05
C ASP A 137 0.72 10.45 -1.21
N VAL A 138 1.27 10.88 -2.35
CA VAL A 138 2.69 10.83 -2.62
C VAL A 138 3.12 12.10 -3.37
N VAL A 139 4.14 12.77 -2.84
CA VAL A 139 4.79 13.91 -3.49
C VAL A 139 6.28 13.64 -3.63
N VAL A 140 6.89 14.23 -4.65
CA VAL A 140 8.34 14.12 -4.85
C VAL A 140 8.98 15.46 -4.52
N HIS A 141 9.95 15.44 -3.61
CA HIS A 141 10.76 16.60 -3.27
C HIS A 141 12.25 16.23 -3.31
N ARG A 142 13.02 16.93 -4.12
CA ARG A 142 14.49 16.74 -4.27
C ARG A 142 14.90 15.27 -4.50
N GLY A 143 14.13 14.55 -5.34
CA GLY A 143 14.40 13.14 -5.66
C GLY A 143 13.95 12.12 -4.61
N VAL A 144 13.30 12.58 -3.55
CA VAL A 144 12.73 11.71 -2.50
C VAL A 144 11.21 11.67 -2.65
N ALA A 145 10.63 10.48 -2.72
CA ALA A 145 9.19 10.29 -2.64
C ALA A 145 8.76 10.34 -1.16
N LEU A 146 7.86 11.25 -0.84
CA LEU A 146 7.28 11.42 0.49
C LEU A 146 5.84 10.94 0.43
N THR A 147 5.49 9.98 1.26
CA THR A 147 4.12 9.50 1.42
C THR A 147 3.50 10.09 2.67
N SER A 148 2.20 10.28 2.65
CA SER A 148 1.46 10.86 3.77
C SER A 148 0.24 10.05 4.15
N PHE A 149 -0.29 10.34 5.33
CA PHE A 149 -1.54 9.81 5.83
C PHE A 149 -2.37 10.95 6.41
N TYR A 150 -3.67 10.94 6.14
CA TYR A 150 -4.56 12.06 6.50
C TYR A 150 -4.73 12.25 8.02
N HIS A 151 -4.34 11.27 8.83
CA HIS A 151 -4.38 11.31 10.29
C HIS A 151 -3.05 11.67 10.96
N CYS A 152 -1.99 11.94 10.19
CA CYS A 152 -0.64 12.20 10.72
C CYS A 152 -0.14 13.58 10.33
#